data_9f59951b0f31bf17104a663b00743361
#
_entry.id   9f59951b0f31bf17104a663b00743361
#
_cell.length_a   1.000
_cell.length_b   1.000
_cell.length_c   1.000
_cell.angle_alpha   90.00
_cell.angle_beta   90.00
_cell.angle_gamma   90.00
#
_symmetry.space_group_name_H-M   'P 1'
#
loop_
_entity.id
_entity.type
_entity.pdbx_description
1 polymer ?
#
loop_
_entity_poly.entity_id
_entity_poly.type
_entity_poly.pdbx_seq_one_letter_code
_entity_poly.pdbx_strand_id
1 'polypeptide(L)'
;VTAGSRVAVIGASGAGKSTLLGVLDGSVTPTAGRVEVHGAEPAALRGRELRRLRARTGTVRQHLDLPGPLRVVHNVNAGRLGAWSTARAAWSLVRPQGTAEVRAALDRVDLADRLHERTDRLSGGQRQRVAVARLLVQRPDLVLADEPASALDPALADVVLSLLGELATEQDGALVAALHDPALALRHCDRVIGLDSGRIVLDAPASSLTVAGLEGFYGVVR
;
A
#
# COMPACT_ATOMS: atom_id res chain seq x y z
N VAL A 1 7.35 -0.76 -14.02
CA VAL A 1 7.87 -0.33 -12.70
C VAL A 1 9.11 -1.17 -12.43
N THR A 2 10.24 -0.54 -12.16
CA THR A 2 11.51 -1.19 -11.85
C THR A 2 11.82 -1.10 -10.35
N ALA A 3 12.73 -1.93 -9.88
CA ALA A 3 13.26 -1.81 -8.52
C ALA A 3 13.76 -0.39 -8.23
N GLY A 4 13.57 0.08 -7.03
CA GLY A 4 13.89 1.44 -6.58
C GLY A 4 12.91 2.53 -7.03
N SER A 5 11.95 2.24 -7.94
CA SER A 5 11.03 3.27 -8.44
C SER A 5 9.84 3.54 -7.51
N ARG A 6 9.47 4.81 -7.38
CA ARG A 6 8.27 5.26 -6.68
C ARG A 6 7.33 5.94 -7.69
N VAL A 7 6.18 5.33 -7.94
CA VAL A 7 5.23 5.76 -8.96
C VAL A 7 3.94 6.25 -8.30
N ALA A 8 3.57 7.49 -8.59
CA ALA A 8 2.25 8.01 -8.25
C ALA A 8 1.27 7.69 -9.39
N VAL A 9 0.09 7.19 -9.03
CA VAL A 9 -1.05 7.05 -9.94
C VAL A 9 -2.08 8.09 -9.54
N ILE A 10 -2.34 9.05 -10.42
CA ILE A 10 -3.28 10.15 -10.20
C ILE A 10 -4.47 10.05 -11.15
N GLY A 11 -5.56 10.71 -10.83
CA GLY A 11 -6.77 10.77 -11.64
C GLY A 11 -8.02 11.00 -10.80
N ALA A 12 -9.12 11.36 -11.43
CA ALA A 12 -10.40 11.59 -10.77
C ALA A 12 -10.91 10.32 -10.06
N SER A 13 -11.92 10.48 -9.20
CA SER A 13 -12.65 9.33 -8.64
C SER A 13 -13.27 8.53 -9.79
N GLY A 14 -13.11 7.21 -9.77
CA GLY A 14 -13.57 6.33 -10.85
C GLY A 14 -12.65 6.22 -12.07
N ALA A 15 -11.51 6.92 -12.13
CA ALA A 15 -10.56 6.85 -13.25
C ALA A 15 -9.89 5.47 -13.44
N GLY A 16 -10.04 4.54 -12.47
CA GLY A 16 -9.50 3.18 -12.55
C GLY A 16 -8.26 2.93 -11.70
N LYS A 17 -7.85 3.85 -10.83
CA LYS A 17 -6.64 3.71 -9.98
C LYS A 17 -6.67 2.44 -9.12
N SER A 18 -7.73 2.22 -8.33
CA SER A 18 -7.87 1.02 -7.49
C SER A 18 -8.00 -0.25 -8.31
N THR A 19 -8.60 -0.19 -9.50
CA THR A 19 -8.66 -1.32 -10.43
C THR A 19 -7.25 -1.69 -10.93
N LEU A 20 -6.44 -0.70 -11.30
CA LEU A 20 -5.05 -0.92 -11.68
C LEU A 20 -4.26 -1.60 -10.56
N LEU A 21 -4.35 -1.08 -9.32
CA LEU A 21 -3.69 -1.69 -8.17
C LEU A 21 -4.21 -3.12 -7.91
N GLY A 22 -5.52 -3.35 -8.07
CA GLY A 22 -6.12 -4.68 -7.93
C GLY A 22 -5.68 -5.68 -9.00
N VAL A 23 -5.37 -5.22 -10.20
CA VAL A 23 -4.77 -6.08 -11.25
C VAL A 23 -3.33 -6.45 -10.86
N LEU A 24 -2.56 -5.52 -10.30
CA LEU A 24 -1.18 -5.77 -9.87
C LEU A 24 -1.11 -6.74 -8.67
N ASP A 25 -2.05 -6.70 -7.73
CA ASP A 25 -2.07 -7.62 -6.57
C ASP A 25 -2.80 -8.95 -6.85
N GLY A 26 -3.34 -9.11 -8.06
CA GLY A 26 -4.09 -10.29 -8.50
C GLY A 26 -5.46 -10.45 -7.84
N SER A 27 -6.06 -9.39 -7.31
CA SER A 27 -7.44 -9.38 -6.82
C SER A 27 -8.45 -9.11 -7.93
N VAL A 28 -8.02 -8.46 -9.01
CA VAL A 28 -8.79 -8.22 -10.23
C VAL A 28 -8.12 -8.96 -11.40
N THR A 29 -8.90 -9.76 -12.13
CA THR A 29 -8.43 -10.43 -13.34
C THR A 29 -8.62 -9.50 -14.53
N PRO A 30 -7.56 -9.19 -15.32
CA PRO A 30 -7.73 -8.40 -16.53
C PRO A 30 -8.57 -9.17 -17.56
N THR A 31 -9.43 -8.46 -18.29
CA THR A 31 -10.26 -9.04 -19.37
C THR A 31 -9.49 -9.21 -20.66
N ALA A 32 -8.41 -8.46 -20.86
CA ALA A 32 -7.51 -8.53 -22.00
C ALA A 32 -6.11 -8.01 -21.61
N GLY A 33 -5.12 -8.33 -22.45
CA GLY A 33 -3.73 -7.95 -22.21
C GLY A 33 -3.02 -8.87 -21.21
N ARG A 34 -1.76 -8.52 -20.89
CA ARG A 34 -0.89 -9.27 -19.99
C ARG A 34 -0.35 -8.38 -18.89
N VAL A 35 -0.37 -8.90 -17.67
CA VAL A 35 0.22 -8.24 -16.49
C VAL A 35 1.21 -9.18 -15.85
N GLU A 36 2.42 -8.71 -15.60
CA GLU A 36 3.48 -9.48 -14.96
C GLU A 36 3.95 -8.76 -13.69
N VAL A 37 3.97 -9.48 -12.57
CA VAL A 37 4.47 -9.00 -11.28
C VAL A 37 5.40 -10.06 -10.71
N HIS A 38 6.62 -9.66 -10.36
CA HIS A 38 7.68 -10.57 -9.91
C HIS A 38 7.95 -11.75 -10.87
N GLY A 39 7.85 -11.51 -12.18
CA GLY A 39 8.06 -12.54 -13.21
C GLY A 39 6.91 -13.53 -13.37
N ALA A 40 5.73 -13.25 -12.79
CA ALA A 40 4.55 -14.12 -12.88
C ALA A 40 3.30 -13.32 -13.26
N GLU A 41 2.31 -13.99 -13.85
CA GLU A 41 0.99 -13.42 -14.12
C GLU A 41 0.08 -13.64 -12.91
N PRO A 42 -0.27 -12.60 -12.11
CA PRO A 42 -1.05 -12.78 -10.88
C PRO A 42 -2.38 -13.49 -11.10
N ALA A 43 -3.06 -13.18 -12.20
CA ALA A 43 -4.36 -13.77 -12.56
C ALA A 43 -4.31 -15.28 -12.84
N ALA A 44 -3.16 -15.81 -13.25
CA ALA A 44 -2.95 -17.23 -13.54
C ALA A 44 -2.59 -18.04 -12.29
N LEU A 45 -2.08 -17.39 -11.23
CA LEU A 45 -1.61 -18.07 -10.02
C LEU A 45 -2.75 -18.53 -9.12
N ARG A 46 -2.53 -19.66 -8.43
CA ARG A 46 -3.46 -20.22 -7.45
C ARG A 46 -2.72 -20.76 -6.22
N GLY A 47 -3.45 -20.96 -5.14
CA GLY A 47 -2.97 -21.64 -3.95
C GLY A 47 -1.63 -21.10 -3.41
N ARG A 48 -0.60 -21.95 -3.37
CA ARG A 48 0.71 -21.62 -2.82
C ARG A 48 1.46 -20.54 -3.60
N GLU A 49 1.34 -20.54 -4.92
CA GLU A 49 2.04 -19.58 -5.78
C GLU A 49 1.47 -18.16 -5.62
N LEU A 50 0.14 -18.02 -5.63
CA LEU A 50 -0.53 -16.76 -5.36
C LEU A 50 -0.20 -16.25 -3.93
N ARG A 51 -0.15 -17.16 -2.96
CA ARG A 51 0.25 -16.79 -1.59
C ARG A 51 1.69 -16.27 -1.53
N ARG A 52 2.63 -16.87 -2.28
CA ARG A 52 4.02 -16.39 -2.36
C ARG A 52 4.11 -15.02 -3.03
N LEU A 53 3.39 -14.80 -4.12
CA LEU A 53 3.33 -13.50 -4.77
C LEU A 53 2.80 -12.44 -3.79
N ARG A 54 1.69 -12.71 -3.10
CA ARG A 54 1.09 -11.79 -2.12
C ARG A 54 1.97 -11.55 -0.89
N ALA A 55 2.82 -12.51 -0.51
CA ALA A 55 3.78 -12.30 0.57
C ALA A 55 4.86 -11.27 0.19
N ARG A 56 5.20 -11.16 -1.10
CA ARG A 56 6.14 -10.20 -1.68
C ARG A 56 5.48 -8.89 -2.13
N THR A 57 4.14 -8.86 -2.24
CA THR A 57 3.36 -7.69 -2.62
C THR A 57 2.56 -7.21 -1.41
N GLY A 58 2.93 -6.09 -0.86
CA GLY A 58 2.22 -5.47 0.26
C GLY A 58 1.17 -4.48 -0.22
N THR A 59 -0.03 -4.52 0.36
CA THR A 59 -1.12 -3.62 -0.04
C THR A 59 -1.67 -2.83 1.15
N VAL A 60 -1.81 -1.51 0.96
CA VAL A 60 -2.71 -0.66 1.76
C VAL A 60 -3.87 -0.29 0.86
N ARG A 61 -5.07 -0.73 1.19
CA ARG A 61 -6.28 -0.44 0.43
C ARG A 61 -7.08 0.68 1.10
N GLN A 62 -7.90 1.37 0.35
CA GLN A 62 -8.84 2.36 0.86
C GLN A 62 -9.74 1.77 1.96
N HIS A 63 -10.24 0.55 1.77
CA HIS A 63 -10.84 -0.27 2.83
C HIS A 63 -9.72 -1.12 3.47
N LEU A 64 -9.25 -0.72 4.62
CA LEU A 64 -7.98 -1.15 5.24
C LEU A 64 -7.86 -2.66 5.54
N ASP A 65 -8.92 -3.45 5.34
CA ASP A 65 -8.97 -4.91 5.59
C ASP A 65 -8.39 -5.29 6.97
N LEU A 66 -8.75 -4.50 7.98
CA LEU A 66 -8.35 -4.74 9.37
C LEU A 66 -9.54 -5.28 10.17
N PRO A 67 -9.56 -6.56 10.57
CA PRO A 67 -10.58 -7.10 11.45
C PRO A 67 -10.70 -6.30 12.76
N GLY A 68 -11.81 -5.57 12.93
CA GLY A 68 -12.04 -4.66 14.05
C GLY A 68 -11.95 -5.33 15.42
N PRO A 69 -12.53 -6.54 15.64
CA PRO A 69 -12.47 -7.24 16.92
C PRO A 69 -11.06 -7.66 17.35
N LEU A 70 -10.12 -7.79 16.40
CA LEU A 70 -8.74 -8.16 16.71
C LEU A 70 -7.96 -6.98 17.32
N ARG A 71 -7.00 -7.30 18.17
CA ARG A 71 -6.05 -6.32 18.69
C ARG A 71 -5.09 -5.88 17.60
N VAL A 72 -4.55 -4.67 17.74
CA VAL A 72 -3.56 -4.08 16.82
C VAL A 72 -2.39 -5.03 16.55
N VAL A 73 -1.83 -5.67 17.57
CA VAL A 73 -0.74 -6.65 17.44
C VAL A 73 -1.05 -7.77 16.46
N HIS A 74 -2.29 -8.27 16.43
CA HIS A 74 -2.69 -9.35 15.50
C HIS A 74 -2.86 -8.80 14.08
N ASN A 75 -3.44 -7.62 13.93
CA ASN A 75 -3.60 -6.97 12.62
C ASN A 75 -2.24 -6.64 11.98
N VAL A 76 -1.27 -6.17 12.75
CA VAL A 76 0.10 -5.94 12.26
C VAL A 76 0.80 -7.27 11.93
N ASN A 77 0.69 -8.27 12.79
CA ASN A 77 1.24 -9.61 12.54
C ASN A 77 0.64 -10.32 11.31
N ALA A 78 -0.56 -9.91 10.87
CA ALA A 78 -1.16 -10.45 9.64
C ALA A 78 -0.26 -10.23 8.41
N GLY A 79 0.62 -9.23 8.40
CA GLY A 79 1.64 -9.03 7.37
C GLY A 79 2.58 -10.23 7.20
N ARG A 80 2.77 -11.05 8.23
CA ARG A 80 3.64 -12.24 8.21
C ARG A 80 2.94 -13.53 7.79
N LEU A 81 1.61 -13.52 7.64
CA LEU A 81 0.84 -14.74 7.35
C LEU A 81 1.26 -15.41 6.04
N GLY A 82 1.75 -14.63 5.07
CA GLY A 82 2.31 -15.15 3.83
C GLY A 82 3.53 -16.07 4.04
N ALA A 83 4.37 -15.76 5.03
CA ALA A 83 5.60 -16.46 5.34
C ALA A 83 5.44 -17.55 6.43
N TRP A 84 4.36 -17.50 7.22
CA TRP A 84 4.15 -18.43 8.33
C TRP A 84 3.46 -19.74 7.89
N SER A 85 3.77 -20.84 8.59
CA SER A 85 2.97 -22.07 8.49
C SER A 85 1.57 -21.84 9.09
N THR A 86 0.60 -22.63 8.66
CA THR A 86 -0.78 -22.56 9.16
C THR A 86 -0.85 -22.74 10.69
N ALA A 87 -0.06 -23.68 11.24
CA ALA A 87 0.03 -23.92 12.67
C ALA A 87 0.56 -22.69 13.43
N ARG A 88 1.62 -22.04 12.93
CA ARG A 88 2.17 -20.82 13.51
C ARG A 88 1.19 -19.65 13.42
N ALA A 89 0.50 -19.51 12.29
CA ALA A 89 -0.53 -18.49 12.09
C ALA A 89 -1.67 -18.65 13.10
N ALA A 90 -2.20 -19.87 13.29
CA ALA A 90 -3.24 -20.16 14.27
C ALA A 90 -2.75 -19.91 15.70
N TRP A 91 -1.54 -20.36 16.05
CA TRP A 91 -0.96 -20.14 17.38
C TRP A 91 -0.77 -18.64 17.69
N SER A 92 -0.43 -17.82 16.67
CA SER A 92 -0.24 -16.36 16.84
C SER A 92 -1.51 -15.63 17.28
N LEU A 93 -2.70 -16.18 17.04
CA LEU A 93 -3.97 -15.60 17.50
C LEU A 93 -4.14 -15.75 19.02
N VAL A 94 -3.61 -16.82 19.61
CA VAL A 94 -3.67 -17.09 21.05
C VAL A 94 -2.48 -16.39 21.75
N ARG A 95 -1.29 -16.51 21.17
CA ARG A 95 -0.06 -15.92 21.72
C ARG A 95 0.63 -15.09 20.63
N PRO A 96 0.50 -13.76 20.66
CA PRO A 96 1.13 -12.88 19.68
C PRO A 96 2.63 -13.15 19.56
N GLN A 97 3.11 -13.33 18.33
CA GLN A 97 4.50 -13.59 18.04
C GLN A 97 5.21 -12.30 17.62
N GLY A 98 6.52 -12.19 17.85
CA GLY A 98 7.32 -11.07 17.38
C GLY A 98 6.82 -9.71 17.89
N THR A 99 6.40 -9.63 19.15
CA THR A 99 5.81 -8.42 19.73
C THR A 99 6.79 -7.23 19.73
N ALA A 100 8.09 -7.49 19.82
CA ALA A 100 9.11 -6.45 19.79
C ALA A 100 9.16 -5.75 18.42
N GLU A 101 9.17 -6.54 17.33
CA GLU A 101 9.19 -5.99 15.97
C GLU A 101 7.86 -5.32 15.61
N VAL A 102 6.72 -5.85 16.08
CA VAL A 102 5.42 -5.20 15.94
C VAL A 102 5.42 -3.85 16.65
N ARG A 103 5.96 -3.79 17.89
CA ARG A 103 6.07 -2.55 18.64
C ARG A 103 6.96 -1.55 17.92
N ALA A 104 8.10 -1.96 17.39
CA ALA A 104 9.01 -1.09 16.63
C ALA A 104 8.34 -0.56 15.34
N ALA A 105 7.54 -1.39 14.64
CA ALA A 105 6.78 -0.94 13.49
C ALA A 105 5.68 0.06 13.87
N LEU A 106 5.00 -0.14 15.00
CA LEU A 106 3.99 0.79 15.51
C LEU A 106 4.61 2.10 16.00
N ASP A 107 5.83 2.05 16.55
CA ASP A 107 6.56 3.24 16.98
C ASP A 107 6.87 4.17 15.80
N ARG A 108 7.26 3.62 14.63
CA ARG A 108 7.47 4.38 13.38
C ARG A 108 6.22 5.13 12.89
N VAL A 109 5.04 4.72 13.32
CA VAL A 109 3.76 5.35 12.98
C VAL A 109 3.05 5.99 14.18
N ASP A 110 3.77 6.20 15.28
CA ASP A 110 3.27 6.83 16.51
C ASP A 110 2.02 6.14 17.10
N LEU A 111 2.10 4.80 17.26
CA LEU A 111 1.02 3.96 17.79
C LEU A 111 1.53 2.84 18.72
N ALA A 112 2.77 2.94 19.25
CA ALA A 112 3.34 1.87 20.08
C ALA A 112 2.53 1.62 21.37
N ASP A 113 1.87 2.65 21.93
CA ASP A 113 0.98 2.57 23.09
C ASP A 113 -0.32 1.80 22.83
N ARG A 114 -0.73 1.66 21.54
CA ARG A 114 -1.97 1.01 21.10
C ARG A 114 -1.81 -0.47 20.78
N LEU A 115 -0.64 -1.07 21.01
CA LEU A 115 -0.28 -2.45 20.67
C LEU A 115 -1.37 -3.48 21.05
N HIS A 116 -1.97 -3.34 22.23
CA HIS A 116 -2.94 -4.29 22.79
C HIS A 116 -4.39 -3.83 22.67
N GLU A 117 -4.64 -2.64 22.08
CA GLU A 117 -5.98 -2.10 21.90
C GLU A 117 -6.71 -2.84 20.77
N ARG A 118 -8.04 -2.90 20.84
CA ARG A 118 -8.87 -3.42 19.75
C ARG A 118 -8.90 -2.43 18.60
N THR A 119 -8.79 -2.93 17.38
CA THR A 119 -8.70 -2.10 16.18
C THR A 119 -10.00 -1.34 15.90
N ASP A 120 -11.17 -1.83 16.32
CA ASP A 120 -12.45 -1.13 16.20
C ASP A 120 -12.58 0.12 17.11
N ARG A 121 -11.70 0.26 18.10
CA ARG A 121 -11.65 1.44 18.98
C ARG A 121 -10.77 2.57 18.44
N LEU A 122 -10.02 2.30 17.38
CA LEU A 122 -9.14 3.27 16.76
C LEU A 122 -9.88 4.22 15.83
N SER A 123 -9.40 5.46 15.72
CA SER A 123 -9.86 6.40 14.68
C SER A 123 -9.51 5.91 13.27
N GLY A 124 -10.11 6.53 12.24
CA GLY A 124 -9.80 6.21 10.83
C GLY A 124 -8.32 6.35 10.51
N GLY A 125 -7.70 7.47 10.88
CA GLY A 125 -6.28 7.71 10.68
C GLY A 125 -5.38 6.76 11.49
N GLN A 126 -5.76 6.39 12.72
CA GLN A 126 -5.03 5.38 13.48
C GLN A 126 -5.09 4.01 12.80
N ARG A 127 -6.26 3.59 12.30
CA ARG A 127 -6.38 2.34 11.53
C ARG A 127 -5.52 2.36 10.27
N GLN A 128 -5.45 3.50 9.57
CA GLN A 128 -4.60 3.65 8.39
C GLN A 128 -3.12 3.46 8.74
N ARG A 129 -2.65 4.05 9.83
CA ARG A 129 -1.28 3.86 10.35
C ARG A 129 -1.02 2.40 10.79
N VAL A 130 -2.00 1.69 11.34
CA VAL A 130 -1.89 0.23 11.61
C VAL A 130 -1.70 -0.57 10.33
N ALA A 131 -2.39 -0.21 9.23
CA ALA A 131 -2.19 -0.86 7.94
C ALA A 131 -0.78 -0.63 7.39
N VAL A 132 -0.21 0.56 7.58
CA VAL A 132 1.20 0.85 7.25
C VAL A 132 2.15 0.02 8.13
N ALA A 133 1.94 -0.03 9.45
CA ALA A 133 2.75 -0.85 10.36
C ALA A 133 2.72 -2.36 9.97
N ARG A 134 1.59 -2.85 9.43
CA ARG A 134 1.48 -4.21 8.86
C ARG A 134 2.45 -4.40 7.70
N LEU A 135 2.60 -3.42 6.81
CA LEU A 135 3.57 -3.49 5.70
C LEU A 135 5.01 -3.45 6.19
N LEU A 136 5.33 -2.62 7.19
CA LEU A 136 6.67 -2.57 7.78
C LEU A 136 7.11 -3.92 8.36
N VAL A 137 6.16 -4.70 8.88
CA VAL A 137 6.42 -6.06 9.38
C VAL A 137 6.44 -7.10 8.26
N GLN A 138 5.68 -6.89 7.19
CA GLN A 138 5.63 -7.76 6.01
C GLN A 138 6.92 -7.69 5.19
N ARG A 139 7.53 -6.50 5.04
CA ARG A 139 8.71 -6.20 4.21
C ARG A 139 8.55 -6.68 2.76
N PRO A 140 7.56 -6.19 2.03
CA PRO A 140 7.33 -6.61 0.64
C PRO A 140 8.31 -5.95 -0.32
N ASP A 141 8.57 -6.59 -1.47
CA ASP A 141 9.36 -6.03 -2.57
C ASP A 141 8.55 -5.06 -3.44
N LEU A 142 7.21 -5.20 -3.44
CA LEU A 142 6.30 -4.27 -4.12
C LEU A 142 5.27 -3.76 -3.12
N VAL A 143 5.21 -2.45 -2.97
CA VAL A 143 4.20 -1.76 -2.16
C VAL A 143 3.14 -1.16 -3.07
N LEU A 144 1.89 -1.56 -2.89
CA LEU A 144 0.72 -0.99 -3.56
C LEU A 144 -0.13 -0.24 -2.54
N ALA A 145 -0.27 1.06 -2.71
CA ALA A 145 -0.96 1.90 -1.75
C ALA A 145 -2.11 2.66 -2.41
N ASP A 146 -3.34 2.35 -2.02
CA ASP A 146 -4.55 3.00 -2.51
C ASP A 146 -5.00 4.04 -1.48
N GLU A 147 -4.72 5.31 -1.77
CA GLU A 147 -5.00 6.47 -0.92
C GLU A 147 -4.48 6.33 0.53
N PRO A 148 -3.17 5.99 0.70
CA PRO A 148 -2.62 5.61 2.00
C PRO A 148 -2.62 6.74 3.04
N ALA A 149 -2.92 7.97 2.64
CA ALA A 149 -2.86 9.16 3.46
C ALA A 149 -4.19 9.95 3.52
N SER A 150 -5.29 9.44 2.91
CA SER A 150 -6.55 10.19 2.73
C SER A 150 -7.28 10.57 4.04
N ALA A 151 -7.05 9.83 5.13
CA ALA A 151 -7.64 10.08 6.44
C ALA A 151 -6.68 10.72 7.45
N LEU A 152 -5.55 11.25 6.98
CA LEU A 152 -4.48 11.81 7.80
C LEU A 152 -4.37 13.33 7.60
N ASP A 153 -3.89 14.02 8.63
CA ASP A 153 -3.44 15.38 8.46
C ASP A 153 -2.17 15.45 7.58
N PRO A 154 -1.85 16.64 7.01
CA PRO A 154 -0.73 16.75 6.06
C PRO A 154 0.63 16.29 6.61
N ALA A 155 0.92 16.53 7.88
CA ALA A 155 2.20 16.14 8.47
C ALA A 155 2.31 14.62 8.60
N LEU A 156 1.25 13.95 9.03
CA LEU A 156 1.20 12.49 9.10
C LEU A 156 1.15 11.86 7.70
N ALA A 157 0.52 12.50 6.74
CA ALA A 157 0.52 12.04 5.34
C ALA A 157 1.95 11.99 4.78
N ASP A 158 2.75 13.03 5.00
CA ASP A 158 4.17 13.06 4.63
C ASP A 158 4.97 11.94 5.31
N VAL A 159 4.78 11.73 6.61
CA VAL A 159 5.44 10.64 7.34
C VAL A 159 5.10 9.27 6.76
N VAL A 160 3.82 9.00 6.52
CA VAL A 160 3.36 7.72 5.98
C VAL A 160 3.93 7.45 4.58
N LEU A 161 3.91 8.45 3.69
CA LEU A 161 4.43 8.30 2.34
C LEU A 161 5.96 8.13 2.33
N SER A 162 6.68 8.85 3.21
CA SER A 162 8.12 8.64 3.41
C SER A 162 8.41 7.22 3.85
N LEU A 163 7.68 6.69 4.86
CA LEU A 163 7.85 5.32 5.35
C LEU A 163 7.59 4.26 4.27
N LEU A 164 6.57 4.46 3.42
CA LEU A 164 6.28 3.54 2.31
C LEU A 164 7.39 3.60 1.23
N GLY A 165 7.93 4.78 0.95
CA GLY A 165 9.06 4.95 0.04
C GLY A 165 10.36 4.34 0.59
N GLU A 166 10.67 4.55 1.87
CA GLU A 166 11.80 3.92 2.57
C GLU A 166 11.70 2.40 2.53
N LEU A 167 10.51 1.84 2.85
CA LEU A 167 10.26 0.41 2.83
C LEU A 167 10.53 -0.20 1.45
N ALA A 168 10.09 0.47 0.37
CA ALA A 168 10.36 0.02 -0.98
C ALA A 168 11.87 0.04 -1.28
N THR A 169 12.57 1.10 -0.88
CA THR A 169 14.03 1.23 -1.09
C THR A 169 14.83 0.20 -0.28
N GLU A 170 14.48 -0.03 1.00
CA GLU A 170 15.15 -1.00 1.88
C GLU A 170 15.09 -2.43 1.34
N GLN A 171 14.06 -2.76 0.57
CA GLN A 171 13.87 -4.10 -0.02
C GLN A 171 14.34 -4.18 -1.48
N ASP A 172 15.02 -3.16 -2.01
CA ASP A 172 15.32 -3.04 -3.46
C ASP A 172 14.06 -3.26 -4.32
N GLY A 173 12.95 -2.79 -3.79
CA GLY A 173 11.61 -2.98 -4.32
C GLY A 173 11.07 -1.74 -5.02
N ALA A 174 9.74 -1.62 -5.09
CA ALA A 174 9.06 -0.49 -5.71
C ALA A 174 7.80 -0.08 -4.91
N LEU A 175 7.42 1.20 -5.06
CA LEU A 175 6.17 1.76 -4.57
C LEU A 175 5.29 2.17 -5.75
N VAL A 176 4.01 1.77 -5.73
CA VAL A 176 2.96 2.33 -6.59
C VAL A 176 1.85 2.85 -5.68
N ALA A 177 1.67 4.15 -5.65
CA ALA A 177 0.69 4.81 -4.78
C ALA A 177 -0.36 5.56 -5.59
N ALA A 178 -1.63 5.23 -5.40
CA ALA A 178 -2.74 6.06 -5.87
C ALA A 178 -2.89 7.25 -4.92
N LEU A 179 -2.75 8.46 -5.45
CA LEU A 179 -2.77 9.70 -4.69
C LEU A 179 -3.75 10.71 -5.31
N HIS A 180 -4.40 11.50 -4.45
CA HIS A 180 -5.25 12.60 -4.89
C HIS A 180 -4.56 13.97 -4.79
N ASP A 181 -3.54 14.09 -3.94
CA ASP A 181 -2.80 15.33 -3.72
C ASP A 181 -1.59 15.40 -4.66
N PRO A 182 -1.58 16.35 -5.64
CA PRO A 182 -0.46 16.56 -6.55
C PRO A 182 0.86 16.89 -5.84
N ALA A 183 0.81 17.64 -4.74
CA ALA A 183 2.01 18.02 -4.01
C ALA A 183 2.67 16.80 -3.35
N LEU A 184 1.88 15.92 -2.76
CA LEU A 184 2.38 14.65 -2.21
C LEU A 184 2.92 13.72 -3.31
N ALA A 185 2.25 13.65 -4.47
CA ALA A 185 2.72 12.86 -5.61
C ALA A 185 4.11 13.32 -6.08
N LEU A 186 4.30 14.63 -6.27
CA LEU A 186 5.58 15.19 -6.72
C LEU A 186 6.70 15.12 -5.67
N ARG A 187 6.35 15.14 -4.38
CA ARG A 187 7.31 15.10 -3.28
C ARG A 187 7.84 13.68 -3.01
N HIS A 188 6.98 12.68 -3.11
CA HIS A 188 7.28 11.31 -2.67
C HIS A 188 7.53 10.32 -3.79
N CYS A 189 7.22 10.69 -5.05
CA CYS A 189 7.34 9.78 -6.19
C CYS A 189 8.28 10.33 -7.26
N ASP A 190 8.91 9.42 -8.01
CA ASP A 190 9.86 9.74 -9.08
C ASP A 190 9.18 9.88 -10.44
N ARG A 191 8.01 9.22 -10.59
CA ARG A 191 7.21 9.17 -11.83
C ARG A 191 5.73 9.34 -11.49
N VAL A 192 5.02 10.03 -12.36
CA VAL A 192 3.57 10.24 -12.25
C VAL A 192 2.87 9.64 -13.45
N ILE A 193 1.87 8.80 -13.20
CA ILE A 193 0.97 8.24 -14.21
C ILE A 193 -0.42 8.83 -13.97
N GLY A 194 -0.95 9.54 -14.95
CA GLY A 194 -2.30 10.09 -14.92
C GLY A 194 -3.28 9.17 -15.62
N LEU A 195 -4.35 8.80 -14.91
CA LEU A 195 -5.46 8.00 -15.44
C LEU A 195 -6.70 8.87 -15.65
N ASP A 196 -7.32 8.70 -16.81
CA ASP A 196 -8.67 9.19 -17.11
C ASP A 196 -9.49 8.08 -17.76
N SER A 197 -10.66 7.78 -17.19
CA SER A 197 -11.62 6.81 -17.75
C SER A 197 -10.97 5.47 -18.15
N GLY A 198 -10.04 4.97 -17.31
CA GLY A 198 -9.31 3.72 -17.52
C GLY A 198 -8.15 3.80 -18.52
N ARG A 199 -7.81 4.99 -19.01
CA ARG A 199 -6.70 5.20 -19.96
C ARG A 199 -5.57 5.98 -19.31
N ILE A 200 -4.34 5.64 -19.68
CA ILE A 200 -3.17 6.45 -19.32
C ILE A 200 -3.14 7.66 -20.26
N VAL A 201 -3.24 8.85 -19.69
CA VAL A 201 -3.23 10.14 -20.43
C VAL A 201 -2.03 11.00 -20.04
N LEU A 202 -1.32 10.66 -18.98
CA LEU A 202 -0.06 11.25 -18.55
C LEU A 202 0.89 10.14 -18.09
N ASP A 203 2.14 10.23 -18.50
CA ASP A 203 3.22 9.36 -18.02
C ASP A 203 4.52 10.14 -18.12
N ALA A 204 4.99 10.68 -16.99
CA ALA A 204 6.14 11.57 -16.97
C ALA A 204 6.94 11.44 -15.66
N PRO A 205 8.25 11.77 -15.69
CA PRO A 205 9.04 11.97 -14.48
C PRO A 205 8.44 13.10 -13.62
N ALA A 206 8.38 12.90 -12.29
CA ALA A 206 7.86 13.91 -11.36
C ALA A 206 8.62 15.25 -11.48
N SER A 207 9.94 15.18 -11.74
CA SER A 207 10.80 16.37 -11.92
C SER A 207 10.43 17.26 -13.11
N SER A 208 9.66 16.76 -14.08
CA SER A 208 9.20 17.52 -15.24
C SER A 208 7.82 18.16 -15.05
N LEU A 209 7.18 17.93 -13.90
CA LEU A 209 5.81 18.34 -13.60
C LEU A 209 5.79 19.42 -12.50
N THR A 210 4.70 20.19 -12.48
CA THR A 210 4.43 21.17 -11.43
C THR A 210 3.08 20.88 -10.78
N VAL A 211 2.89 21.34 -9.54
CA VAL A 211 1.61 21.20 -8.82
C VAL A 211 0.48 21.82 -9.64
N ALA A 212 0.67 23.05 -10.12
CA ALA A 212 -0.34 23.74 -10.94
C ALA A 212 -0.68 22.99 -12.24
N GLY A 213 0.32 22.35 -12.88
CA GLY A 213 0.08 21.51 -14.07
C GLY A 213 -0.77 20.29 -13.75
N LEU A 214 -0.54 19.63 -12.62
CA LEU A 214 -1.33 18.50 -12.17
C LEU A 214 -2.74 18.91 -11.69
N GLU A 215 -2.89 20.05 -11.03
CA GLU A 215 -4.22 20.61 -10.67
C GLU A 215 -5.05 20.89 -11.92
N GLY A 216 -4.42 21.46 -12.98
CA GLY A 216 -5.06 21.63 -14.28
C GLY A 216 -5.54 20.31 -14.90
N PHE A 217 -4.77 19.24 -14.75
CA PHE A 217 -5.16 17.89 -15.17
C PHE A 217 -6.47 17.42 -14.48
N TYR A 218 -6.63 17.62 -13.17
CA TYR A 218 -7.88 17.32 -12.46
C TYR A 218 -9.07 18.20 -12.88
N GLY A 219 -8.80 19.44 -13.32
CA GLY A 219 -9.82 20.39 -13.79
C GLY A 219 -10.38 20.08 -15.19
N VAL A 220 -9.58 19.44 -16.04
CA VAL A 220 -9.96 19.06 -17.43
C VAL A 220 -10.69 17.71 -17.48
N VAL A 221 -10.48 16.87 -16.49
CA VAL A 221 -11.00 15.48 -16.38
C VAL A 221 -12.35 15.44 -15.62
N ARG A 222 -13.22 16.46 -15.79
CA ARG A 222 -14.57 16.48 -15.22
C ARG A 222 -15.64 16.20 -16.27
#